data_52cc60c03ba38868b4a63f5de92dc0dd
#
_entry.id   52cc60c03ba38868b4a63f5de92dc0dd
#
_cell.length_a   1.000
_cell.length_b   1.000
_cell.length_c   1.000
_cell.angle_alpha   90.00
_cell.angle_beta   90.00
_cell.angle_gamma   90.00
#
_symmetry.space_group_name_H-M   'P 1'
#
loop_
_entity.id
_entity.type
_entity.pdbx_description
1 polymer ?
#
loop_
_entity_poly.entity_id
_entity_poly.type
_entity_poly.pdbx_seq_one_letter_code
_entity_poly.pdbx_strand_id
1 'polypeptide(L)'
;MKKLRNLLLTGILALMAIPAFSQGLANASVECQRSVAFYTDYIKVDNFRDAAPIWREALRECPPGVRQSIYVDGIRIFKYLIEQNKDNAQLKNSLIDSMLTMYDLRVEHFPKYAASASMFKVYDMLEYMGNEDQKILESIEKAMEISGDKTDPSLFVIAMQKMTSLYAKGSVTDKQVFDLYSRFSTIVDHQIASNNPDASKVKNDLDNLFVASGVANCENIVELFTPRFDANPDDKDLASTIVSLLSSAGCTTEPLFLRTVETLYNSDPTNYLYIRNLYLLYSAKGDQDNAIKMLEEAIASEQSNDTEDANMLITLANYHLQLENLSKAAETARLAMEKDATVSGRANLILGLVWASVRCTGNEIETRAKYWVAVDYLIRARNADPSLAQEANNYINSYSQYFPAQEEAFMFDIIDGASYTVNCGGMRATTTVRTRK
;
A
#
# COMPACT_ATOMS: atom_id res chain seq x y z
N MET A 1 64.47 48.04 -7.62
CA MET A 1 65.33 48.03 -6.42
C MET A 1 64.78 46.92 -5.50
N LYS A 2 65.50 45.81 -5.48
CA LYS A 2 66.14 45.23 -4.27
C LYS A 2 65.19 45.04 -3.12
N LYS A 3 64.89 43.81 -2.59
CA LYS A 3 65.67 42.65 -2.09
C LYS A 3 64.69 41.54 -1.75
N LEU A 4 64.79 40.33 -2.19
CA LEU A 4 65.61 39.22 -1.68
C LEU A 4 65.29 38.78 -0.23
N ARG A 5 64.83 37.52 -0.17
CA ARG A 5 65.19 36.44 0.79
C ARG A 5 64.40 36.33 2.10
N ASN A 6 63.58 35.26 2.25
CA ASN A 6 64.04 34.10 3.04
C ASN A 6 63.23 32.92 2.77
N LEU A 7 63.89 31.86 2.32
CA LEU A 7 63.40 30.44 2.35
C LEU A 7 63.26 29.99 3.81
N LEU A 8 62.14 29.47 4.17
CA LEU A 8 62.01 28.52 5.27
C LEU A 8 61.42 27.24 4.72
N LEU A 9 62.29 26.27 4.48
CA LEU A 9 61.94 24.87 4.31
C LEU A 9 61.34 24.37 5.62
N THR A 10 60.03 24.18 5.67
CA THR A 10 59.38 23.26 6.59
C THR A 10 59.00 22.01 5.80
N GLY A 11 59.84 20.99 5.97
CA GLY A 11 59.57 19.66 5.45
C GLY A 11 58.29 19.08 6.09
N ILE A 12 57.21 19.08 5.32
CA ILE A 12 56.08 18.23 5.63
C ILE A 12 56.48 16.83 5.21
N LEU A 13 56.85 15.98 6.18
CA LEU A 13 56.83 14.53 6.03
C LEU A 13 55.38 14.13 5.79
N ALA A 14 54.95 14.09 4.54
CA ALA A 14 53.79 13.36 4.15
C ALA A 14 54.11 11.86 4.40
N LEU A 15 53.63 11.33 5.52
CA LEU A 15 53.45 9.90 5.65
C LEU A 15 52.47 9.51 4.51
N MET A 16 53.02 9.12 3.39
CA MET A 16 52.30 8.35 2.41
C MET A 16 51.94 7.02 3.13
N ALA A 17 50.70 6.93 3.59
CA ALA A 17 50.08 5.62 3.85
C ALA A 17 50.13 4.88 2.51
N ILE A 18 51.14 4.08 2.33
CA ILE A 18 51.21 3.10 1.22
C ILE A 18 50.00 2.20 1.46
N PRO A 19 49.02 2.13 0.51
CA PRO A 19 47.97 1.12 0.62
C PRO A 19 48.73 -0.22 0.70
N ALA A 20 48.48 -1.00 1.74
CA ALA A 20 49.00 -2.36 1.85
C ALA A 20 48.43 -3.16 0.69
N PHE A 21 49.14 -3.18 -0.45
CA PHE A 21 48.88 -4.10 -1.51
C PHE A 21 48.96 -5.50 -0.88
N SER A 22 47.88 -6.29 -1.01
CA SER A 22 47.85 -7.68 -0.55
C SER A 22 49.06 -8.38 -1.14
N GLN A 23 50.04 -8.66 -0.28
CA GLN A 23 51.17 -9.49 -0.68
C GLN A 23 50.56 -10.88 -1.02
N GLY A 24 50.57 -11.26 -2.30
CA GLY A 24 50.02 -12.53 -2.71
C GLY A 24 50.73 -13.67 -1.92
N LEU A 25 50.07 -14.80 -1.76
CA LEU A 25 50.59 -15.96 -1.00
C LEU A 25 52.03 -16.33 -1.40
N ALA A 26 52.43 -16.08 -2.64
CA ALA A 26 53.80 -16.33 -3.12
C ALA A 26 54.87 -15.53 -2.42
N ASN A 27 54.56 -14.41 -1.80
CA ASN A 27 55.47 -13.52 -1.07
C ASN A 27 55.37 -13.73 0.47
N ALA A 28 54.51 -14.64 0.93
CA ALA A 28 54.37 -14.94 2.34
C ALA A 28 55.51 -15.90 2.84
N SER A 29 55.63 -16.04 4.16
CA SER A 29 56.60 -16.98 4.74
C SER A 29 56.39 -18.42 4.26
N VAL A 30 57.43 -19.25 4.31
CA VAL A 30 57.34 -20.67 3.91
C VAL A 30 56.33 -21.40 4.81
N GLU A 31 56.27 -21.06 6.10
CA GLU A 31 55.31 -21.58 7.07
C GLU A 31 53.87 -21.27 6.67
N CYS A 32 53.57 -20.00 6.30
CA CYS A 32 52.25 -19.60 5.80
C CYS A 32 51.86 -20.35 4.52
N GLN A 33 52.79 -20.40 3.53
CA GLN A 33 52.54 -21.12 2.28
C GLN A 33 52.23 -22.59 2.51
N ARG A 34 53.03 -23.25 3.37
CA ARG A 34 52.88 -24.67 3.71
C ARG A 34 51.55 -24.94 4.43
N SER A 35 51.22 -24.18 5.45
CA SER A 35 49.97 -24.36 6.20
C SER A 35 48.76 -24.14 5.31
N VAL A 36 48.78 -23.11 4.42
CA VAL A 36 47.71 -22.86 3.42
C VAL A 36 47.56 -24.03 2.46
N ALA A 37 48.67 -24.57 1.93
CA ALA A 37 48.61 -25.70 1.01
C ALA A 37 47.98 -26.94 1.69
N PHE A 38 48.44 -27.29 2.88
CA PHE A 38 47.99 -28.50 3.57
C PHE A 38 46.51 -28.42 3.99
N TYR A 39 46.07 -27.34 4.64
CA TYR A 39 44.67 -27.30 5.04
C TYR A 39 43.75 -27.25 3.83
N THR A 40 44.15 -26.58 2.72
CA THR A 40 43.35 -26.48 1.49
C THR A 40 43.10 -27.85 0.86
N ASP A 41 44.08 -28.78 0.95
CA ASP A 41 43.88 -30.15 0.43
C ASP A 41 42.80 -30.91 1.20
N TYR A 42 42.73 -30.74 2.52
CA TYR A 42 41.63 -31.29 3.32
C TYR A 42 40.29 -30.62 3.02
N ILE A 43 40.27 -29.27 2.79
CA ILE A 43 39.07 -28.55 2.43
C ILE A 43 38.47 -29.04 1.11
N LYS A 44 39.30 -29.39 0.10
CA LYS A 44 38.84 -29.90 -1.22
C LYS A 44 38.02 -31.18 -1.12
N VAL A 45 38.25 -31.96 -0.08
CA VAL A 45 37.56 -33.24 0.17
C VAL A 45 36.62 -33.16 1.38
N ASP A 46 36.22 -31.96 1.78
CA ASP A 46 35.33 -31.67 2.92
C ASP A 46 35.74 -32.28 4.25
N ASN A 47 37.05 -32.59 4.43
CA ASN A 47 37.60 -33.08 5.68
C ASN A 47 37.95 -31.94 6.64
N PHE A 48 36.90 -31.25 7.12
CA PHE A 48 37.05 -30.10 8.01
C PHE A 48 37.68 -30.44 9.35
N ARG A 49 37.54 -31.67 9.81
CA ARG A 49 38.14 -32.14 11.08
C ARG A 49 39.66 -32.00 11.05
N ASP A 50 40.30 -32.52 10.01
CA ASP A 50 41.75 -32.52 9.88
C ASP A 50 42.27 -31.20 9.33
N ALA A 51 41.43 -30.45 8.57
CA ALA A 51 41.74 -29.11 8.14
C ALA A 51 41.86 -28.09 9.30
N ALA A 52 41.00 -28.19 10.33
CA ALA A 52 40.85 -27.19 11.39
C ALA A 52 42.14 -26.84 12.15
N PRO A 53 42.98 -27.80 12.65
CA PRO A 53 44.23 -27.48 13.35
C PRO A 53 45.22 -26.74 12.41
N ILE A 54 45.38 -27.21 11.16
CA ILE A 54 46.35 -26.67 10.21
C ILE A 54 45.86 -25.27 9.70
N TRP A 55 44.56 -25.10 9.53
CA TRP A 55 43.98 -23.81 9.23
C TRP A 55 44.23 -22.76 10.34
N ARG A 56 44.16 -23.17 11.62
CA ARG A 56 44.50 -22.26 12.73
C ARG A 56 45.97 -21.83 12.69
N GLU A 57 46.86 -22.72 12.28
CA GLU A 57 48.27 -22.34 12.03
C GLU A 57 48.38 -21.32 10.88
N ALA A 58 47.67 -21.55 9.74
CA ALA A 58 47.65 -20.60 8.65
C ALA A 58 47.10 -19.24 9.09
N LEU A 59 46.02 -19.19 9.88
CA LEU A 59 45.44 -17.96 10.38
C LEU A 59 46.43 -17.17 11.27
N ARG A 60 47.31 -17.85 12.00
CA ARG A 60 48.32 -17.23 12.88
C ARG A 60 49.59 -16.84 12.14
N GLU A 61 50.06 -17.67 11.19
CA GLU A 61 51.36 -17.47 10.53
C GLU A 61 51.28 -16.58 9.29
N CYS A 62 50.10 -16.47 8.69
CA CYS A 62 49.92 -15.69 7.49
C CYS A 62 49.63 -14.22 7.82
N PRO A 63 50.24 -13.23 7.10
CA PRO A 63 49.87 -11.84 7.23
C PRO A 63 48.40 -11.61 6.88
N PRO A 64 47.70 -10.74 7.61
CA PRO A 64 46.35 -10.30 7.21
C PRO A 64 46.29 -9.83 5.74
N GLY A 65 45.25 -10.21 5.01
CA GLY A 65 45.09 -9.79 3.63
C GLY A 65 45.87 -10.58 2.60
N VAL A 66 46.67 -11.60 3.01
CA VAL A 66 47.45 -12.42 2.05
C VAL A 66 46.57 -13.25 1.13
N ARG A 67 45.47 -13.81 1.67
CA ARG A 67 44.54 -14.66 0.90
C ARG A 67 43.17 -14.72 1.56
N GLN A 68 42.14 -14.30 0.83
CA GLN A 68 40.77 -14.29 1.37
C GLN A 68 40.21 -15.66 1.73
N SER A 69 40.70 -16.74 1.04
CA SER A 69 40.18 -18.08 1.30
C SER A 69 40.47 -18.53 2.72
N ILE A 70 41.47 -17.99 3.41
CA ILE A 70 41.76 -18.31 4.83
C ILE A 70 40.51 -17.99 5.66
N TYR A 71 39.85 -16.85 5.42
CA TYR A 71 38.64 -16.45 6.13
C TYR A 71 37.40 -17.22 5.64
N VAL A 72 37.26 -17.43 4.32
CA VAL A 72 36.13 -18.17 3.74
C VAL A 72 36.15 -19.65 4.22
N ASP A 73 37.30 -20.28 4.17
CA ASP A 73 37.48 -21.68 4.63
C ASP A 73 37.31 -21.77 6.14
N GLY A 74 37.75 -20.74 6.89
CA GLY A 74 37.50 -20.61 8.33
C GLY A 74 36.02 -20.64 8.67
N ILE A 75 35.18 -19.92 7.94
CA ILE A 75 33.72 -19.94 8.11
C ILE A 75 33.20 -21.38 7.90
N ARG A 76 33.62 -22.09 6.85
CA ARG A 76 33.20 -23.48 6.59
C ARG A 76 33.62 -24.42 7.70
N ILE A 77 34.86 -24.27 8.20
CA ILE A 77 35.37 -25.04 9.33
C ILE A 77 34.56 -24.76 10.59
N PHE A 78 34.26 -23.49 10.91
CA PHE A 78 33.44 -23.16 12.07
C PHE A 78 32.03 -23.71 11.97
N LYS A 79 31.37 -23.64 10.79
CA LYS A 79 30.07 -24.28 10.58
C LYS A 79 30.10 -25.78 10.90
N TYR A 80 31.10 -26.49 10.43
CA TYR A 80 31.32 -27.90 10.79
C TYR A 80 31.49 -28.08 12.31
N LEU A 81 32.33 -27.28 12.95
CA LEU A 81 32.58 -27.41 14.40
C LEU A 81 31.32 -27.05 15.23
N ILE A 82 30.52 -26.09 14.81
CA ILE A 82 29.26 -25.74 15.46
C ILE A 82 28.28 -26.92 15.41
N GLU A 83 28.16 -27.60 14.28
CA GLU A 83 27.28 -28.77 14.14
C GLU A 83 27.78 -29.94 15.02
N GLN A 84 29.11 -30.18 15.09
CA GLN A 84 29.69 -31.22 15.93
C GLN A 84 29.53 -30.96 17.44
N ASN A 85 29.27 -29.71 17.82
CA ASN A 85 29.16 -29.30 19.23
C ASN A 85 27.77 -28.69 19.55
N LYS A 86 26.73 -29.06 18.82
CA LYS A 86 25.38 -28.51 18.98
C LYS A 86 24.80 -28.69 20.39
N ASP A 87 25.18 -29.73 21.08
CA ASP A 87 24.72 -30.05 22.45
C ASP A 87 25.46 -29.28 23.55
N ASN A 88 26.58 -28.63 23.21
CA ASN A 88 27.34 -27.79 24.15
C ASN A 88 27.10 -26.31 23.84
N ALA A 89 26.09 -25.72 24.47
CA ALA A 89 25.65 -24.34 24.19
C ALA A 89 26.78 -23.30 24.36
N GLN A 90 27.63 -23.45 25.37
CA GLN A 90 28.72 -22.50 25.63
C GLN A 90 29.78 -22.55 24.51
N LEU A 91 30.21 -23.76 24.13
CA LEU A 91 31.20 -23.96 23.08
C LEU A 91 30.60 -23.55 21.72
N LYS A 92 29.34 -23.93 21.43
CA LYS A 92 28.62 -23.54 20.24
C LYS A 92 28.60 -22.01 20.07
N ASN A 93 28.23 -21.26 21.10
CA ASN A 93 28.19 -19.80 21.05
C ASN A 93 29.58 -19.20 20.78
N SER A 94 30.63 -19.70 21.44
CA SER A 94 32.00 -19.24 21.19
C SER A 94 32.47 -19.52 19.75
N LEU A 95 32.06 -20.68 19.18
CA LEU A 95 32.36 -21.01 17.78
C LEU A 95 31.59 -20.10 16.79
N ILE A 96 30.33 -19.75 17.10
CA ILE A 96 29.56 -18.79 16.34
C ILE A 96 30.25 -17.40 16.33
N ASP A 97 30.64 -16.89 17.49
CA ASP A 97 31.36 -15.62 17.60
C ASP A 97 32.66 -15.64 16.78
N SER A 98 33.40 -16.75 16.84
CA SER A 98 34.63 -16.95 16.08
C SER A 98 34.34 -16.96 14.55
N MET A 99 33.27 -17.62 14.13
CA MET A 99 32.82 -17.61 12.73
C MET A 99 32.49 -16.21 12.26
N LEU A 100 31.71 -15.44 13.03
CA LEU A 100 31.34 -14.06 12.68
C LEU A 100 32.57 -13.14 12.61
N THR A 101 33.59 -13.39 13.44
CA THR A 101 34.88 -12.67 13.36
C THR A 101 35.58 -12.91 12.02
N MET A 102 35.46 -14.09 11.41
CA MET A 102 36.05 -14.36 10.08
C MET A 102 35.43 -13.47 8.99
N TYR A 103 34.12 -13.18 9.10
CA TYR A 103 33.48 -12.21 8.20
C TYR A 103 34.03 -10.78 8.40
N ASP A 104 34.19 -10.36 9.65
CA ASP A 104 34.71 -9.01 9.95
C ASP A 104 36.14 -8.84 9.45
N LEU A 105 37.00 -9.82 9.65
CA LEU A 105 38.37 -9.85 9.12
C LEU A 105 38.39 -9.84 7.57
N ARG A 106 37.43 -10.54 6.95
CA ARG A 106 37.31 -10.51 5.48
C ARG A 106 36.87 -9.14 4.98
N VAL A 107 35.96 -8.46 5.68
CA VAL A 107 35.54 -7.09 5.36
C VAL A 107 36.73 -6.13 5.47
N GLU A 108 37.49 -6.24 6.57
CA GLU A 108 38.63 -5.37 6.86
C GLU A 108 39.77 -5.52 5.85
N HIS A 109 40.13 -6.76 5.55
CA HIS A 109 41.33 -7.03 4.75
C HIS A 109 41.08 -7.22 3.26
N PHE A 110 39.82 -7.38 2.83
CA PHE A 110 39.44 -7.57 1.44
C PHE A 110 38.26 -6.69 1.01
N PRO A 111 38.44 -5.36 0.90
CA PRO A 111 37.36 -4.40 0.59
C PRO A 111 36.54 -4.74 -0.67
N LYS A 112 37.21 -5.38 -1.67
CA LYS A 112 36.51 -5.86 -2.88
C LYS A 112 35.36 -6.83 -2.60
N TYR A 113 35.44 -7.56 -1.49
CA TYR A 113 34.45 -8.56 -1.09
C TYR A 113 33.65 -8.16 0.14
N ALA A 114 33.83 -6.91 0.64
CA ALA A 114 33.21 -6.45 1.88
C ALA A 114 31.69 -6.53 1.83
N ALA A 115 31.07 -6.08 0.75
CA ALA A 115 29.61 -6.13 0.58
C ALA A 115 29.07 -7.57 0.67
N SER A 116 29.65 -8.51 -0.06
CA SER A 116 29.23 -9.92 0.00
C SER A 116 29.52 -10.57 1.36
N ALA A 117 30.64 -10.23 1.99
CA ALA A 117 30.99 -10.75 3.29
C ALA A 117 29.99 -10.29 4.37
N SER A 118 29.65 -8.99 4.38
CA SER A 118 28.66 -8.44 5.32
C SER A 118 27.28 -9.05 5.14
N MET A 119 26.84 -9.24 3.89
CA MET A 119 25.57 -9.89 3.58
C MET A 119 25.53 -11.35 4.08
N PHE A 120 26.55 -12.16 3.77
CA PHE A 120 26.60 -13.55 4.23
C PHE A 120 26.72 -13.64 5.76
N LYS A 121 27.38 -12.68 6.42
CA LYS A 121 27.39 -12.59 7.89
C LYS A 121 25.97 -12.50 8.44
N VAL A 122 25.12 -11.64 7.87
CA VAL A 122 23.72 -11.49 8.31
C VAL A 122 22.97 -12.83 8.13
N TYR A 123 23.12 -13.49 7.00
CA TYR A 123 22.44 -14.78 6.78
C TYR A 123 22.87 -15.85 7.79
N ASP A 124 24.16 -15.94 8.10
CA ASP A 124 24.63 -16.87 9.13
C ASP A 124 24.15 -16.45 10.55
N MET A 125 24.05 -15.16 10.84
CA MET A 125 23.43 -14.69 12.09
C MET A 125 21.96 -15.10 12.19
N LEU A 126 21.21 -15.05 11.09
CA LEU A 126 19.82 -15.52 11.07
C LEU A 126 19.72 -17.03 11.35
N GLU A 127 20.64 -17.82 10.79
CA GLU A 127 20.68 -19.26 10.98
C GLU A 127 21.03 -19.65 12.43
N TYR A 128 22.07 -19.03 12.99
CA TYR A 128 22.64 -19.45 14.26
C TYR A 128 22.20 -18.63 15.47
N MET A 129 21.70 -17.39 15.24
CA MET A 129 21.36 -16.40 16.28
C MET A 129 20.02 -15.72 16.00
N GLY A 130 19.08 -16.42 15.37
CA GLY A 130 17.83 -15.82 14.83
C GLY A 130 16.98 -15.04 15.83
N ASN A 131 17.17 -15.23 17.14
CA ASN A 131 16.47 -14.52 18.21
C ASN A 131 17.19 -13.25 18.71
N GLU A 132 18.41 -13.00 18.24
CA GLU A 132 19.22 -11.83 18.62
C GLU A 132 18.89 -10.62 17.72
N ASP A 133 17.61 -10.20 17.76
CA ASP A 133 17.05 -9.20 16.84
C ASP A 133 17.91 -7.93 16.74
N GLN A 134 18.38 -7.40 17.89
CA GLN A 134 19.20 -6.19 17.95
C GLN A 134 20.55 -6.36 17.22
N LYS A 135 21.26 -7.48 17.47
CA LYS A 135 22.57 -7.75 16.85
C LYS A 135 22.45 -7.95 15.34
N ILE A 136 21.38 -8.61 14.91
CA ILE A 136 21.10 -8.82 13.48
C ILE A 136 20.83 -7.48 12.80
N LEU A 137 20.01 -6.62 13.41
CA LEU A 137 19.71 -5.28 12.89
C LEU A 137 21.00 -4.44 12.75
N GLU A 138 21.83 -4.39 13.77
CA GLU A 138 23.13 -3.70 13.73
C GLU A 138 24.06 -4.25 12.63
N SER A 139 24.05 -5.57 12.40
CA SER A 139 24.84 -6.16 11.32
C SER A 139 24.31 -5.81 9.94
N ILE A 140 22.98 -5.70 9.77
CA ILE A 140 22.36 -5.22 8.53
C ILE A 140 22.73 -3.75 8.29
N GLU A 141 22.68 -2.89 9.29
CA GLU A 141 23.06 -1.50 9.16
C GLU A 141 24.52 -1.33 8.71
N LYS A 142 25.44 -2.12 9.27
CA LYS A 142 26.84 -2.16 8.80
C LYS A 142 26.98 -2.65 7.37
N ALA A 143 26.19 -3.66 6.96
CA ALA A 143 26.19 -4.13 5.59
C ALA A 143 25.67 -3.06 4.61
N MET A 144 24.70 -2.27 5.02
CA MET A 144 24.19 -1.12 4.26
C MET A 144 25.21 0.02 4.14
N GLU A 145 25.94 0.34 5.21
CA GLU A 145 27.03 1.34 5.17
C GLU A 145 28.10 0.96 4.15
N ILE A 146 28.39 -0.34 4.00
CA ILE A 146 29.38 -0.85 3.06
C ILE A 146 28.84 -0.86 1.62
N SER A 147 27.58 -1.23 1.42
CA SER A 147 27.00 -1.51 0.11
C SER A 147 26.24 -0.32 -0.49
N GLY A 148 25.77 0.62 0.36
CA GLY A 148 24.95 1.76 -0.04
C GLY A 148 23.69 1.33 -0.80
N ASP A 149 23.36 2.02 -1.88
CA ASP A 149 22.20 1.73 -2.74
C ASP A 149 22.27 0.34 -3.43
N LYS A 150 23.43 -0.35 -3.35
CA LYS A 150 23.60 -1.71 -3.88
C LYS A 150 23.36 -2.79 -2.83
N THR A 151 22.85 -2.41 -1.66
CA THR A 151 22.47 -3.38 -0.63
C THR A 151 21.44 -4.35 -1.19
N ASP A 152 21.59 -5.62 -0.87
CA ASP A 152 20.61 -6.66 -1.25
C ASP A 152 19.23 -6.29 -0.68
N PRO A 153 18.20 -6.13 -1.52
CA PRO A 153 16.88 -5.68 -1.07
C PRO A 153 16.28 -6.57 0.01
N SER A 154 16.58 -7.87 0.03
CA SER A 154 16.06 -8.81 1.03
C SER A 154 16.46 -8.46 2.47
N LEU A 155 17.61 -7.79 2.65
CA LEU A 155 18.07 -7.36 3.97
C LEU A 155 17.16 -6.30 4.58
N PHE A 156 16.49 -5.48 3.78
CA PHE A 156 15.53 -4.48 4.27
C PHE A 156 14.29 -5.14 4.87
N VAL A 157 13.78 -6.21 4.23
CA VAL A 157 12.65 -6.99 4.78
C VAL A 157 13.03 -7.62 6.11
N ILE A 158 14.22 -8.24 6.18
CA ILE A 158 14.73 -8.85 7.40
C ILE A 158 14.88 -7.81 8.51
N ALA A 159 15.48 -6.66 8.19
CA ALA A 159 15.65 -5.57 9.16
C ALA A 159 14.30 -5.06 9.67
N MET A 160 13.31 -4.90 8.80
CA MET A 160 11.98 -4.47 9.21
C MET A 160 11.29 -5.52 10.09
N GLN A 161 11.43 -6.81 9.79
CA GLN A 161 10.94 -7.89 10.66
C GLN A 161 11.58 -7.85 12.05
N LYS A 162 12.91 -7.65 12.12
CA LYS A 162 13.62 -7.54 13.40
C LYS A 162 13.21 -6.29 14.18
N MET A 163 13.05 -5.16 13.49
CA MET A 163 12.56 -3.91 14.09
C MET A 163 11.14 -4.07 14.64
N THR A 164 10.23 -4.70 13.89
CA THR A 164 8.85 -4.98 14.32
C THR A 164 8.82 -5.90 15.55
N SER A 165 9.71 -6.91 15.58
CA SER A 165 9.86 -7.79 16.74
C SER A 165 10.35 -7.04 17.98
N LEU A 166 11.33 -6.14 17.83
CA LEU A 166 11.81 -5.26 18.90
C LEU A 166 10.73 -4.29 19.40
N TYR A 167 9.94 -3.76 18.48
CA TYR A 167 8.80 -2.88 18.79
C TYR A 167 7.74 -3.62 19.61
N ALA A 168 7.35 -4.83 19.20
CA ALA A 168 6.40 -5.66 19.93
C ALA A 168 6.87 -6.01 21.36
N LYS A 169 8.21 -6.05 21.56
CA LYS A 169 8.84 -6.25 22.90
C LYS A 169 8.96 -4.94 23.70
N GLY A 170 8.58 -3.79 23.15
CA GLY A 170 8.75 -2.49 23.76
C GLY A 170 10.20 -2.01 23.84
N SER A 171 11.09 -2.58 23.03
CA SER A 171 12.54 -2.27 23.04
C SER A 171 12.89 -1.07 22.14
N VAL A 172 12.00 -0.68 21.23
CA VAL A 172 12.14 0.45 20.31
C VAL A 172 10.84 1.24 20.26
N THR A 173 10.92 2.51 19.85
CA THR A 173 9.80 3.44 19.77
C THR A 173 9.17 3.43 18.36
N ASP A 174 7.92 3.93 18.25
CA ASP A 174 7.23 4.18 16.97
C ASP A 174 8.13 4.96 16.00
N LYS A 175 8.79 6.02 16.50
CA LYS A 175 9.69 6.83 15.70
C LYS A 175 10.85 6.03 15.11
N GLN A 176 11.43 5.11 15.85
CA GLN A 176 12.53 4.28 15.35
C GLN A 176 12.07 3.33 14.23
N VAL A 177 10.88 2.74 14.39
CA VAL A 177 10.25 1.91 13.33
C VAL A 177 9.98 2.74 12.08
N PHE A 178 9.41 3.91 12.27
CA PHE A 178 9.09 4.86 11.20
C PHE A 178 10.35 5.37 10.45
N ASP A 179 11.38 5.79 11.18
CA ASP A 179 12.63 6.28 10.60
C ASP A 179 13.33 5.17 9.78
N LEU A 180 13.30 3.92 10.28
CA LEU A 180 13.88 2.78 9.57
C LEU A 180 13.10 2.50 8.27
N TYR A 181 11.78 2.41 8.35
CA TYR A 181 10.93 2.21 7.19
C TYR A 181 11.13 3.31 6.14
N SER A 182 11.13 4.58 6.56
CA SER A 182 11.33 5.72 5.67
C SER A 182 12.65 5.64 4.90
N ARG A 183 13.74 5.31 5.59
CA ARG A 183 15.08 5.16 5.01
C ARG A 183 15.11 4.01 4.00
N PHE A 184 14.56 2.85 4.36
CA PHE A 184 14.56 1.68 3.50
C PHE A 184 13.66 1.85 2.28
N SER A 185 12.46 2.39 2.48
CA SER A 185 11.53 2.71 1.40
C SER A 185 12.20 3.59 0.34
N THR A 186 12.93 4.64 0.76
CA THR A 186 13.65 5.53 -0.16
C THR A 186 14.73 4.79 -0.97
N ILE A 187 15.51 3.91 -0.33
CA ILE A 187 16.55 3.14 -1.03
C ILE A 187 15.92 2.16 -2.03
N VAL A 188 14.86 1.47 -1.61
CA VAL A 188 14.16 0.53 -2.48
C VAL A 188 13.50 1.23 -3.67
N ASP A 189 12.92 2.43 -3.47
CA ASP A 189 12.38 3.24 -4.55
C ASP A 189 13.47 3.60 -5.59
N HIS A 190 14.69 3.96 -5.14
CA HIS A 190 15.84 4.16 -6.04
C HIS A 190 16.27 2.89 -6.76
N GLN A 191 16.19 1.73 -6.09
CA GLN A 191 16.50 0.44 -6.71
C GLN A 191 15.46 0.04 -7.77
N ILE A 192 14.17 0.33 -7.55
CA ILE A 192 13.10 0.16 -8.54
C ILE A 192 13.38 1.04 -9.76
N ALA A 193 13.68 2.32 -9.55
CA ALA A 193 14.02 3.25 -10.62
C ALA A 193 15.28 2.80 -11.42
N SER A 194 16.17 2.04 -10.78
CA SER A 194 17.37 1.44 -11.40
C SER A 194 17.11 0.07 -12.03
N ASN A 195 15.85 -0.37 -12.15
CA ASN A 195 15.41 -1.65 -12.70
C ASN A 195 15.96 -2.89 -11.96
N ASN A 196 16.10 -2.82 -10.65
CA ASN A 196 16.40 -4.02 -9.85
C ASN A 196 15.15 -4.92 -9.81
N PRO A 197 15.22 -6.19 -10.30
CA PRO A 197 14.04 -7.04 -10.45
C PRO A 197 13.39 -7.45 -9.12
N ASP A 198 14.16 -7.47 -8.03
CA ASP A 198 13.68 -7.91 -6.73
C ASP A 198 13.09 -6.75 -5.90
N ALA A 199 13.39 -5.50 -6.26
CA ALA A 199 13.07 -4.33 -5.46
C ALA A 199 11.55 -4.10 -5.33
N SER A 200 10.76 -4.31 -6.38
CA SER A 200 9.30 -4.11 -6.35
C SER A 200 8.60 -5.05 -5.37
N LYS A 201 9.03 -6.33 -5.33
CA LYS A 201 8.52 -7.28 -4.36
C LYS A 201 8.89 -6.89 -2.94
N VAL A 202 10.16 -6.51 -2.73
CA VAL A 202 10.67 -6.05 -1.43
C VAL A 202 9.92 -4.81 -0.95
N LYS A 203 9.56 -3.89 -1.85
CA LYS A 203 8.74 -2.72 -1.49
C LYS A 203 7.41 -3.12 -0.89
N ASN A 204 6.68 -4.01 -1.57
CA ASN A 204 5.41 -4.53 -1.07
C ASN A 204 5.55 -5.22 0.29
N ASP A 205 6.60 -6.02 0.47
CA ASP A 205 6.86 -6.71 1.74
C ASP A 205 7.17 -5.71 2.87
N LEU A 206 7.93 -4.64 2.59
CA LEU A 206 8.22 -3.56 3.55
C LEU A 206 6.95 -2.81 3.95
N ASP A 207 6.12 -2.42 2.97
CA ASP A 207 4.88 -1.69 3.18
C ASP A 207 3.92 -2.52 4.06
N ASN A 208 3.78 -3.82 3.77
CA ASN A 208 2.98 -4.74 4.56
C ASN A 208 3.50 -4.89 6.01
N LEU A 209 4.81 -4.99 6.20
CA LEU A 209 5.42 -5.07 7.54
C LEU A 209 5.24 -3.78 8.32
N PHE A 210 5.33 -2.63 7.66
CA PHE A 210 5.10 -1.32 8.29
C PHE A 210 3.65 -1.19 8.75
N VAL A 211 2.68 -1.55 7.91
CA VAL A 211 1.26 -1.58 8.28
C VAL A 211 1.01 -2.56 9.43
N ALA A 212 1.55 -3.78 9.34
CA ALA A 212 1.37 -4.82 10.35
C ALA A 212 2.00 -4.45 11.71
N SER A 213 2.98 -3.55 11.74
CA SER A 213 3.60 -3.08 12.99
C SER A 213 2.65 -2.26 13.87
N GLY A 214 1.57 -1.71 13.28
CA GLY A 214 0.65 -0.76 13.95
C GLY A 214 1.20 0.67 14.07
N VAL A 215 2.43 0.93 13.61
CA VAL A 215 3.02 2.28 13.54
C VAL A 215 2.50 3.05 12.33
N ALA A 216 2.09 2.36 11.27
CA ALA A 216 1.49 2.94 10.07
C ALA A 216 0.04 3.37 10.35
N ASN A 217 -0.14 4.38 11.16
CA ASN A 217 -1.42 5.06 11.37
C ASN A 217 -1.56 6.26 10.40
N CYS A 218 -2.75 6.85 10.36
CA CYS A 218 -3.05 7.97 9.46
C CYS A 218 -2.09 9.15 9.65
N GLU A 219 -1.81 9.52 10.88
CA GLU A 219 -0.93 10.64 11.24
C GLU A 219 0.49 10.41 10.70
N ASN A 220 1.08 9.26 11.02
CA ASN A 220 2.45 8.92 10.61
C ASN A 220 2.58 8.83 9.08
N ILE A 221 1.60 8.23 8.38
CA ILE A 221 1.65 8.16 6.91
C ILE A 221 1.55 9.55 6.31
N VAL A 222 0.62 10.39 6.79
CA VAL A 222 0.45 11.77 6.30
C VAL A 222 1.68 12.62 6.58
N GLU A 223 2.25 12.56 7.78
CA GLU A 223 3.47 13.29 8.15
C GLU A 223 4.64 12.93 7.23
N LEU A 224 4.84 11.63 6.96
CA LEU A 224 5.95 11.15 6.14
C LEU A 224 5.79 11.50 4.66
N PHE A 225 4.60 11.27 4.12
CA PHE A 225 4.43 11.27 2.68
C PHE A 225 3.96 12.62 2.11
N THR A 226 3.32 13.48 2.90
CA THR A 226 2.89 14.80 2.41
C THR A 226 4.05 15.63 1.88
N PRO A 227 5.19 15.82 2.59
CA PRO A 227 6.30 16.60 2.06
C PRO A 227 6.93 15.99 0.79
N ARG A 228 6.95 14.66 0.72
CA ARG A 228 7.51 13.92 -0.43
C ARG A 228 6.63 14.07 -1.67
N PHE A 229 5.31 13.96 -1.48
CA PHE A 229 4.33 14.15 -2.54
C PHE A 229 4.25 15.60 -3.00
N ASP A 230 4.34 16.57 -2.08
CA ASP A 230 4.35 18.00 -2.41
C ASP A 230 5.58 18.39 -3.24
N ALA A 231 6.71 17.71 -3.02
CA ALA A 231 7.94 17.93 -3.80
C ALA A 231 7.82 17.37 -5.25
N ASN A 232 7.02 16.34 -5.47
CA ASN A 232 6.79 15.72 -6.79
C ASN A 232 5.36 15.20 -6.93
N PRO A 233 4.37 16.08 -7.11
CA PRO A 233 2.94 15.71 -7.09
C PRO A 233 2.49 14.87 -8.29
N ASP A 234 3.29 14.80 -9.36
CA ASP A 234 3.00 14.00 -10.56
C ASP A 234 3.63 12.60 -10.52
N ASP A 235 4.30 12.24 -9.41
CA ASP A 235 4.92 10.92 -9.23
C ASP A 235 3.84 9.87 -8.96
N LYS A 236 3.48 9.15 -10.02
CA LYS A 236 2.47 8.09 -9.95
C LYS A 236 2.87 6.88 -9.10
N ASP A 237 4.16 6.56 -9.02
CA ASP A 237 4.65 5.43 -8.24
C ASP A 237 4.58 5.76 -6.74
N LEU A 238 4.96 6.99 -6.38
CA LEU A 238 4.78 7.52 -5.04
C LEU A 238 3.29 7.63 -4.67
N ALA A 239 2.45 8.14 -5.59
CA ALA A 239 1.00 8.23 -5.39
C ALA A 239 0.38 6.85 -5.14
N SER A 240 0.77 5.83 -5.93
CA SER A 240 0.30 4.45 -5.75
C SER A 240 0.70 3.86 -4.41
N THR A 241 1.93 4.11 -3.97
CA THR A 241 2.43 3.71 -2.64
C THR A 241 1.58 4.34 -1.53
N ILE A 242 1.34 5.65 -1.61
CA ILE A 242 0.55 6.38 -0.60
C ILE A 242 -0.89 5.86 -0.55
N VAL A 243 -1.53 5.65 -1.70
CA VAL A 243 -2.89 5.10 -1.78
C VAL A 243 -2.95 3.71 -1.15
N SER A 244 -1.96 2.86 -1.42
CA SER A 244 -1.88 1.52 -0.83
C SER A 244 -1.76 1.57 0.70
N LEU A 245 -0.85 2.39 1.22
CA LEU A 245 -0.62 2.54 2.66
C LEU A 245 -1.85 3.10 3.38
N LEU A 246 -2.41 4.20 2.88
CA LEU A 246 -3.58 4.84 3.48
C LEU A 246 -4.82 3.93 3.41
N SER A 247 -5.01 3.19 2.31
CA SER A 247 -6.10 2.21 2.18
C SER A 247 -5.95 1.08 3.20
N SER A 248 -4.74 0.52 3.32
CA SER A 248 -4.44 -0.58 4.25
C SER A 248 -4.59 -0.16 5.71
N ALA A 249 -4.28 1.09 6.03
CA ALA A 249 -4.46 1.67 7.36
C ALA A 249 -5.91 2.17 7.63
N GLY A 250 -6.82 2.08 6.66
CA GLY A 250 -8.19 2.60 6.78
C GLY A 250 -8.31 4.12 6.73
N CYS A 251 -7.30 4.83 6.22
CA CYS A 251 -7.14 6.28 6.24
C CYS A 251 -7.64 6.94 4.94
N THR A 252 -8.72 6.45 4.38
CA THR A 252 -9.23 6.92 3.06
C THR A 252 -9.89 8.30 3.11
N THR A 253 -10.10 8.87 4.29
CA THR A 253 -10.66 10.24 4.46
C THR A 253 -9.59 11.32 4.51
N GLU A 254 -8.33 10.96 4.55
CA GLU A 254 -7.22 11.92 4.61
C GLU A 254 -7.12 12.75 3.32
N PRO A 255 -6.86 14.07 3.41
CA PRO A 255 -6.71 14.92 2.23
C PRO A 255 -5.63 14.43 1.26
N LEU A 256 -4.55 13.84 1.78
CA LEU A 256 -3.48 13.26 0.97
C LEU A 256 -3.99 12.10 0.11
N PHE A 257 -4.91 11.28 0.62
CA PHE A 257 -5.49 10.16 -0.14
C PHE A 257 -6.22 10.66 -1.40
N LEU A 258 -7.06 11.68 -1.28
CA LEU A 258 -7.75 12.25 -2.44
C LEU A 258 -6.75 12.76 -3.49
N ARG A 259 -5.77 13.57 -3.05
CA ARG A 259 -4.76 14.16 -3.96
C ARG A 259 -3.97 13.10 -4.72
N THR A 260 -3.61 12.01 -4.05
CA THR A 260 -2.87 10.91 -4.67
C THR A 260 -3.74 10.09 -5.64
N VAL A 261 -5.02 9.87 -5.31
CA VAL A 261 -5.96 9.23 -6.24
C VAL A 261 -6.24 10.11 -7.46
N GLU A 262 -6.33 11.44 -7.30
CA GLU A 262 -6.43 12.40 -8.42
C GLU A 262 -5.22 12.32 -9.35
N THR A 263 -4.01 12.24 -8.81
CA THR A 263 -2.78 12.05 -9.61
C THR A 263 -2.82 10.74 -10.39
N LEU A 264 -3.23 9.64 -9.76
CA LEU A 264 -3.36 8.34 -10.44
C LEU A 264 -4.41 8.37 -11.54
N TYR A 265 -5.56 8.97 -11.28
CA TYR A 265 -6.61 9.17 -12.28
C TYR A 265 -6.12 10.02 -13.47
N ASN A 266 -5.41 11.11 -13.21
CA ASN A 266 -4.85 11.96 -14.28
C ASN A 266 -3.82 11.21 -15.13
N SER A 267 -3.12 10.23 -14.57
CA SER A 267 -2.16 9.40 -15.29
C SER A 267 -2.81 8.29 -16.13
N ASP A 268 -3.95 7.78 -15.68
CA ASP A 268 -4.76 6.78 -16.35
C ASP A 268 -6.26 7.01 -16.09
N PRO A 269 -6.91 7.93 -16.85
CA PRO A 269 -8.32 8.27 -16.68
C PRO A 269 -9.29 7.12 -17.02
N THR A 270 -8.79 6.03 -17.60
CA THR A 270 -9.61 4.88 -17.96
C THR A 270 -9.65 3.81 -16.88
N ASN A 271 -8.85 3.96 -15.84
CA ASN A 271 -8.78 2.98 -14.75
C ASN A 271 -10.00 3.07 -13.85
N TYR A 272 -10.86 2.07 -13.94
CA TYR A 272 -12.11 1.98 -13.18
C TYR A 272 -11.93 2.13 -11.66
N LEU A 273 -10.85 1.55 -11.12
CA LEU A 273 -10.58 1.63 -9.68
C LEU A 273 -10.34 3.07 -9.20
N TYR A 274 -9.62 3.87 -9.99
CA TYR A 274 -9.38 5.27 -9.67
C TYR A 274 -10.66 6.10 -9.78
N ILE A 275 -11.44 5.91 -10.85
CA ILE A 275 -12.74 6.56 -11.04
C ILE A 275 -13.67 6.26 -9.86
N ARG A 276 -13.80 4.98 -9.48
CA ARG A 276 -14.63 4.55 -8.35
C ARG A 276 -14.18 5.15 -7.02
N ASN A 277 -12.89 5.19 -6.76
CA ASN A 277 -12.36 5.81 -5.54
C ASN A 277 -12.64 7.31 -5.49
N LEU A 278 -12.47 8.03 -6.60
CA LEU A 278 -12.77 9.46 -6.68
C LEU A 278 -14.26 9.74 -6.46
N TYR A 279 -15.15 8.95 -7.03
CA TYR A 279 -16.57 9.05 -6.78
C TYR A 279 -16.89 8.96 -5.27
N LEU A 280 -16.35 7.96 -4.58
CA LEU A 280 -16.57 7.77 -3.14
C LEU A 280 -16.00 8.94 -2.32
N LEU A 281 -14.83 9.43 -2.68
CA LEU A 281 -14.17 10.55 -1.99
C LEU A 281 -14.90 11.87 -2.17
N TYR A 282 -15.32 12.21 -3.39
CA TYR A 282 -16.10 13.41 -3.67
C TYR A 282 -17.48 13.34 -2.99
N SER A 283 -18.12 12.17 -3.00
CA SER A 283 -19.36 11.93 -2.26
C SER A 283 -19.22 12.17 -0.77
N ALA A 284 -18.17 11.64 -0.15
CA ALA A 284 -17.89 11.83 1.27
C ALA A 284 -17.57 13.28 1.64
N LYS A 285 -16.97 14.04 0.71
CA LYS A 285 -16.71 15.48 0.88
C LYS A 285 -17.94 16.37 0.62
N GLY A 286 -19.01 15.81 0.07
CA GLY A 286 -20.18 16.58 -0.35
C GLY A 286 -19.96 17.38 -1.65
N ASP A 287 -18.91 17.08 -2.41
CA ASP A 287 -18.65 17.64 -3.74
C ASP A 287 -19.48 16.91 -4.78
N GLN A 288 -20.73 17.32 -4.89
CA GLN A 288 -21.75 16.65 -5.72
C GLN A 288 -21.40 16.69 -7.21
N ASP A 289 -20.85 17.80 -7.69
CA ASP A 289 -20.55 17.97 -9.13
C ASP A 289 -19.47 16.97 -9.57
N ASN A 290 -18.37 16.87 -8.83
CA ASN A 290 -17.32 15.92 -9.12
C ASN A 290 -17.75 14.46 -8.84
N ALA A 291 -18.58 14.21 -7.83
CA ALA A 291 -19.13 12.88 -7.55
C ALA A 291 -20.02 12.40 -8.71
N ILE A 292 -20.89 13.25 -9.25
CA ILE A 292 -21.74 12.92 -10.41
C ILE A 292 -20.88 12.62 -11.63
N LYS A 293 -19.89 13.46 -11.92
CA LYS A 293 -18.96 13.25 -13.05
C LYS A 293 -18.27 11.88 -12.95
N MET A 294 -17.72 11.54 -11.80
CA MET A 294 -17.04 10.25 -11.61
C MET A 294 -18.02 9.07 -11.68
N LEU A 295 -19.26 9.21 -11.21
CA LEU A 295 -20.29 8.18 -11.35
C LEU A 295 -20.63 7.93 -12.82
N GLU A 296 -20.82 8.99 -13.62
CA GLU A 296 -21.10 8.87 -15.05
C GLU A 296 -19.95 8.18 -15.79
N GLU A 297 -18.71 8.52 -15.48
CA GLU A 297 -17.52 7.86 -16.04
C GLU A 297 -17.40 6.39 -15.60
N ALA A 298 -17.70 6.07 -14.34
CA ALA A 298 -17.68 4.69 -13.84
C ALA A 298 -18.73 3.82 -14.54
N ILE A 299 -19.96 4.32 -14.72
CA ILE A 299 -21.05 3.62 -15.40
C ILE A 299 -20.73 3.41 -16.90
N ALA A 300 -20.02 4.35 -17.51
CA ALA A 300 -19.60 4.26 -18.92
C ALA A 300 -18.40 3.29 -19.13
N SER A 301 -17.76 2.82 -18.07
CA SER A 301 -16.60 1.94 -18.15
C SER A 301 -16.99 0.51 -18.52
N GLU A 302 -16.24 -0.11 -19.45
CA GLU A 302 -16.41 -1.53 -19.79
C GLU A 302 -15.87 -2.48 -18.69
N GLN A 303 -15.26 -1.94 -17.64
CA GLN A 303 -14.69 -2.71 -16.52
C GLN A 303 -15.69 -2.92 -15.38
N SER A 304 -16.84 -2.23 -15.40
CA SER A 304 -17.94 -2.46 -14.46
C SER A 304 -18.83 -3.62 -14.93
N ASN A 305 -19.75 -4.05 -14.07
CA ASN A 305 -20.79 -5.03 -14.39
C ASN A 305 -22.19 -4.46 -14.16
N ASP A 306 -23.22 -5.10 -14.75
CA ASP A 306 -24.60 -4.61 -14.71
C ASP A 306 -25.12 -4.38 -13.28
N THR A 307 -24.72 -5.19 -12.31
CA THR A 307 -25.11 -5.01 -10.90
C THR A 307 -24.45 -3.79 -10.25
N GLU A 308 -23.15 -3.57 -10.52
CA GLU A 308 -22.44 -2.36 -10.05
C GLU A 308 -23.02 -1.12 -10.73
N ASP A 309 -23.21 -1.16 -12.05
CA ASP A 309 -23.81 -0.06 -12.81
C ASP A 309 -25.20 0.29 -12.27
N ALA A 310 -26.05 -0.69 -12.03
CA ALA A 310 -27.38 -0.47 -11.47
C ALA A 310 -27.32 0.22 -10.09
N ASN A 311 -26.40 -0.17 -9.23
CA ASN A 311 -26.20 0.47 -7.92
C ASN A 311 -25.68 1.91 -8.05
N MET A 312 -24.76 2.17 -8.97
CA MET A 312 -24.26 3.53 -9.27
C MET A 312 -25.35 4.40 -9.88
N LEU A 313 -26.17 3.85 -10.79
CA LEU A 313 -27.33 4.55 -11.36
C LEU A 313 -28.35 4.92 -10.29
N ILE A 314 -28.61 4.08 -9.30
CA ILE A 314 -29.48 4.44 -8.17
C ILE A 314 -28.90 5.64 -7.40
N THR A 315 -27.59 5.66 -7.18
CA THR A 315 -26.92 6.78 -6.51
C THR A 315 -26.99 8.05 -7.35
N LEU A 316 -26.76 7.96 -8.66
CA LEU A 316 -26.86 9.08 -9.60
C LEU A 316 -28.28 9.62 -9.68
N ALA A 317 -29.30 8.74 -9.68
CA ALA A 317 -30.70 9.14 -9.66
C ALA A 317 -31.05 9.91 -8.37
N ASN A 318 -30.51 9.52 -7.22
CA ASN A 318 -30.66 10.26 -5.96
C ASN A 318 -30.00 11.65 -6.02
N TYR A 319 -28.79 11.79 -6.59
CA TYR A 319 -28.17 13.10 -6.80
C TYR A 319 -29.05 13.99 -7.69
N HIS A 320 -29.54 13.46 -8.80
CA HIS A 320 -30.46 14.22 -9.67
C HIS A 320 -31.75 14.61 -8.97
N LEU A 321 -32.29 13.75 -8.09
CA LEU A 321 -33.47 14.09 -7.29
C LEU A 321 -33.18 15.23 -6.29
N GLN A 322 -32.05 15.19 -5.61
CA GLN A 322 -31.62 16.22 -4.66
C GLN A 322 -31.39 17.58 -5.34
N LEU A 323 -30.88 17.56 -6.57
CA LEU A 323 -30.68 18.74 -7.43
C LEU A 323 -31.95 19.18 -8.14
N GLU A 324 -33.12 18.59 -7.83
CA GLU A 324 -34.41 18.85 -8.49
C GLU A 324 -34.41 18.60 -10.02
N ASN A 325 -33.45 17.86 -10.54
CA ASN A 325 -33.39 17.41 -11.93
C ASN A 325 -34.32 16.21 -12.17
N LEU A 326 -35.62 16.41 -11.95
CA LEU A 326 -36.62 15.34 -11.82
C LEU A 326 -36.70 14.41 -13.03
N SER A 327 -36.58 14.96 -14.24
CA SER A 327 -36.61 14.15 -15.48
C SER A 327 -35.41 13.23 -15.58
N LYS A 328 -34.20 13.72 -15.28
CA LYS A 328 -32.98 12.89 -15.23
C LYS A 328 -33.06 11.86 -14.13
N ALA A 329 -33.54 12.22 -12.93
CA ALA A 329 -33.72 11.29 -11.83
C ALA A 329 -34.62 10.12 -12.21
N ALA A 330 -35.77 10.42 -12.91
CA ALA A 330 -36.68 9.37 -13.36
C ALA A 330 -36.08 8.48 -14.45
N GLU A 331 -35.38 9.05 -15.41
CA GLU A 331 -34.71 8.32 -16.50
C GLU A 331 -33.61 7.40 -15.93
N THR A 332 -32.75 7.93 -15.08
CA THR A 332 -31.65 7.19 -14.45
C THR A 332 -32.16 6.05 -13.55
N ALA A 333 -33.24 6.29 -12.79
CA ALA A 333 -33.86 5.23 -11.97
C ALA A 333 -34.46 4.09 -12.82
N ARG A 334 -35.04 4.40 -14.00
CA ARG A 334 -35.52 3.36 -14.93
C ARG A 334 -34.37 2.57 -15.54
N LEU A 335 -33.32 3.26 -15.98
CA LEU A 335 -32.12 2.62 -16.52
C LEU A 335 -31.47 1.67 -15.50
N ALA A 336 -31.48 2.04 -14.22
CA ALA A 336 -31.00 1.14 -13.17
C ALA A 336 -31.77 -0.19 -13.11
N MET A 337 -33.11 -0.14 -13.25
CA MET A 337 -33.93 -1.37 -13.25
C MET A 337 -33.74 -2.20 -14.53
N GLU A 338 -33.42 -1.56 -15.66
CA GLU A 338 -33.11 -2.25 -16.91
C GLU A 338 -31.78 -3.00 -16.83
N LYS A 339 -30.81 -2.42 -16.13
CA LYS A 339 -29.50 -3.05 -15.90
C LYS A 339 -29.59 -4.23 -14.94
N ASP A 340 -30.25 -4.05 -13.79
CA ASP A 340 -30.42 -5.10 -12.79
C ASP A 340 -31.76 -4.95 -12.04
N ALA A 341 -32.65 -5.92 -12.19
CA ALA A 341 -33.96 -5.92 -11.54
C ALA A 341 -33.89 -5.96 -10.01
N THR A 342 -32.78 -6.35 -9.41
CA THR A 342 -32.62 -6.40 -7.95
C THR A 342 -32.70 -5.02 -7.29
N VAL A 343 -32.40 -3.94 -8.04
CA VAL A 343 -32.53 -2.56 -7.54
C VAL A 343 -33.92 -1.97 -7.71
N SER A 344 -34.90 -2.74 -8.23
CA SER A 344 -36.24 -2.22 -8.56
C SER A 344 -36.97 -1.60 -7.36
N GLY A 345 -36.75 -2.09 -6.15
CA GLY A 345 -37.32 -1.49 -4.95
C GLY A 345 -36.86 -0.05 -4.77
N ARG A 346 -35.57 0.19 -4.77
CA ARG A 346 -34.95 1.53 -4.63
C ARG A 346 -35.29 2.45 -5.79
N ALA A 347 -35.26 1.93 -7.02
CA ALA A 347 -35.61 2.71 -8.20
C ALA A 347 -37.08 3.17 -8.17
N ASN A 348 -38.02 2.29 -7.78
CA ASN A 348 -39.42 2.66 -7.63
C ASN A 348 -39.64 3.65 -6.47
N LEU A 349 -38.86 3.59 -5.38
CA LEU A 349 -38.91 4.60 -4.32
C LEU A 349 -38.54 5.98 -4.87
N ILE A 350 -37.43 6.09 -5.62
CA ILE A 350 -37.00 7.33 -6.28
C ILE A 350 -38.09 7.84 -7.24
N LEU A 351 -38.66 6.98 -8.10
CA LEU A 351 -39.72 7.34 -9.02
C LEU A 351 -40.96 7.88 -8.28
N GLY A 352 -41.33 7.29 -7.16
CA GLY A 352 -42.41 7.79 -6.30
C GLY A 352 -42.11 9.21 -5.76
N LEU A 353 -40.89 9.46 -5.30
CA LEU A 353 -40.47 10.78 -4.81
C LEU A 353 -40.40 11.80 -5.94
N VAL A 354 -39.91 11.43 -7.12
CA VAL A 354 -39.90 12.27 -8.33
C VAL A 354 -41.33 12.70 -8.68
N TRP A 355 -42.28 11.75 -8.75
CA TRP A 355 -43.68 12.09 -9.09
C TRP A 355 -44.32 12.97 -8.02
N ALA A 356 -44.03 12.81 -6.76
CA ALA A 356 -44.54 13.69 -5.73
C ALA A 356 -43.98 15.13 -5.83
N SER A 357 -42.74 15.27 -6.32
CA SER A 357 -42.03 16.56 -6.41
C SER A 357 -42.35 17.36 -7.71
N VAL A 358 -42.79 16.67 -8.77
CA VAL A 358 -43.03 17.33 -10.07
C VAL A 358 -44.10 18.42 -9.95
N ARG A 359 -43.93 19.52 -10.71
CA ARG A 359 -44.94 20.58 -10.80
C ARG A 359 -45.97 20.26 -11.90
N CYS A 360 -47.23 20.21 -11.51
CA CYS A 360 -48.37 20.04 -12.43
C CYS A 360 -49.10 21.35 -12.61
N THR A 361 -49.65 21.55 -13.79
CA THR A 361 -50.52 22.66 -14.14
C THR A 361 -51.91 22.14 -14.47
N GLY A 362 -52.97 22.95 -14.29
CA GLY A 362 -54.32 22.57 -14.56
C GLY A 362 -55.27 22.86 -13.41
N ASN A 363 -56.40 22.15 -13.37
CA ASN A 363 -57.38 22.27 -12.30
C ASN A 363 -56.91 21.62 -10.98
N GLU A 364 -57.71 21.72 -9.95
CA GLU A 364 -57.37 21.22 -8.63
C GLU A 364 -57.10 19.70 -8.57
N ILE A 365 -57.85 18.91 -9.36
CA ILE A 365 -57.61 17.47 -9.46
C ILE A 365 -56.34 17.17 -10.24
N GLU A 366 -56.15 17.81 -11.40
CA GLU A 366 -54.97 17.60 -12.24
C GLU A 366 -53.66 17.90 -11.48
N THR A 367 -53.67 18.95 -10.68
CA THR A 367 -52.48 19.30 -9.87
C THR A 367 -52.18 18.31 -8.77
N ARG A 368 -53.16 17.58 -8.25
CA ARG A 368 -53.05 16.55 -7.21
C ARG A 368 -52.90 15.11 -7.75
N ALA A 369 -53.24 14.88 -9.02
CA ALA A 369 -53.20 13.55 -9.66
C ALA A 369 -51.78 12.91 -9.65
N LYS A 370 -50.72 13.71 -9.57
CA LYS A 370 -49.34 13.24 -9.40
C LYS A 370 -49.15 12.33 -8.17
N TYR A 371 -49.93 12.55 -7.13
CA TYR A 371 -49.82 11.73 -5.90
C TYR A 371 -50.39 10.33 -6.08
N TRP A 372 -51.33 10.09 -6.99
CA TRP A 372 -51.77 8.75 -7.35
C TRP A 372 -50.63 7.95 -7.95
N VAL A 373 -49.91 8.58 -8.91
CA VAL A 373 -48.73 7.96 -9.55
C VAL A 373 -47.62 7.74 -8.56
N ALA A 374 -47.33 8.71 -7.68
CA ALA A 374 -46.32 8.58 -6.63
C ALA A 374 -46.60 7.37 -5.72
N VAL A 375 -47.88 7.23 -5.30
CA VAL A 375 -48.27 6.11 -4.43
C VAL A 375 -48.19 4.75 -5.17
N ASP A 376 -48.50 4.72 -6.48
CA ASP A 376 -48.31 3.50 -7.27
C ASP A 376 -46.85 3.01 -7.26
N TYR A 377 -45.90 3.91 -7.48
CA TYR A 377 -44.47 3.60 -7.44
C TYR A 377 -44.01 3.19 -6.03
N LEU A 378 -44.48 3.85 -4.98
CA LEU A 378 -44.15 3.51 -3.59
C LEU A 378 -44.69 2.13 -3.20
N ILE A 379 -45.89 1.75 -3.66
CA ILE A 379 -46.40 0.40 -3.47
C ILE A 379 -45.53 -0.63 -4.18
N ARG A 380 -45.08 -0.34 -5.41
CA ARG A 380 -44.13 -1.22 -6.13
C ARG A 380 -42.80 -1.32 -5.39
N ALA A 381 -42.26 -0.20 -4.86
CA ALA A 381 -41.05 -0.18 -4.07
C ALA A 381 -41.14 -1.12 -2.85
N ARG A 382 -42.22 -0.97 -2.06
CA ARG A 382 -42.51 -1.81 -0.89
C ARG A 382 -42.61 -3.31 -1.21
N ASN A 383 -43.25 -3.63 -2.35
CA ASN A 383 -43.48 -5.02 -2.75
C ASN A 383 -42.20 -5.65 -3.34
N ALA A 384 -41.33 -4.88 -3.98
CA ALA A 384 -40.09 -5.35 -4.58
C ALA A 384 -38.97 -5.50 -3.53
N ASP A 385 -38.97 -4.66 -2.50
CA ASP A 385 -37.98 -4.70 -1.43
C ASP A 385 -38.64 -4.50 -0.06
N PRO A 386 -38.84 -5.59 0.70
CA PRO A 386 -39.45 -5.54 2.03
C PRO A 386 -38.66 -4.66 3.03
N SER A 387 -37.37 -4.44 2.83
CA SER A 387 -36.58 -3.57 3.71
C SER A 387 -37.00 -2.10 3.62
N LEU A 388 -37.57 -1.69 2.49
CA LEU A 388 -38.11 -0.35 2.25
C LEU A 388 -39.56 -0.19 2.72
N ALA A 389 -40.20 -1.22 3.27
CA ALA A 389 -41.63 -1.22 3.58
C ALA A 389 -42.04 -0.11 4.53
N GLN A 390 -41.26 0.15 5.57
CA GLN A 390 -41.56 1.21 6.53
C GLN A 390 -41.47 2.59 5.88
N GLU A 391 -40.40 2.85 5.15
CA GLU A 391 -40.17 4.13 4.46
C GLU A 391 -41.25 4.39 3.42
N ALA A 392 -41.51 3.43 2.53
CA ALA A 392 -42.52 3.53 1.50
C ALA A 392 -43.91 3.77 2.11
N ASN A 393 -44.30 3.08 3.21
CA ASN A 393 -45.57 3.30 3.86
C ASN A 393 -45.68 4.70 4.48
N ASN A 394 -44.62 5.25 5.02
CA ASN A 394 -44.61 6.63 5.53
C ASN A 394 -44.92 7.64 4.41
N TYR A 395 -44.29 7.49 3.23
CA TYR A 395 -44.60 8.32 2.08
C TYR A 395 -45.99 8.07 1.51
N ILE A 396 -46.45 6.82 1.42
CA ILE A 396 -47.82 6.48 0.97
C ILE A 396 -48.83 7.18 1.87
N ASN A 397 -48.70 7.08 3.19
CA ASN A 397 -49.61 7.74 4.14
C ASN A 397 -49.60 9.26 3.98
N SER A 398 -48.44 9.85 3.80
CA SER A 398 -48.26 11.28 3.61
C SER A 398 -48.93 11.77 2.31
N TYR A 399 -48.65 11.08 1.19
CA TYR A 399 -49.15 11.51 -0.10
C TYR A 399 -50.63 11.21 -0.32
N SER A 400 -51.17 10.17 0.31
CA SER A 400 -52.59 9.84 0.26
C SER A 400 -53.49 10.93 0.88
N GLN A 401 -52.93 11.77 1.74
CA GLN A 401 -53.65 12.94 2.31
C GLN A 401 -53.98 13.99 1.23
N TYR A 402 -53.26 14.02 0.13
CA TYR A 402 -53.52 14.94 -1.00
C TYR A 402 -54.53 14.40 -2.02
N PHE A 403 -55.06 13.18 -1.86
CA PHE A 403 -56.10 12.68 -2.74
C PHE A 403 -57.33 13.53 -2.62
N PRO A 404 -58.08 13.75 -3.71
CA PRO A 404 -59.34 14.49 -3.64
C PRO A 404 -60.41 13.76 -2.81
N ALA A 405 -61.30 14.49 -2.18
CA ALA A 405 -62.51 13.90 -1.62
C ALA A 405 -63.38 13.30 -2.75
N GLN A 406 -64.23 12.35 -2.40
CA GLN A 406 -65.10 11.69 -3.42
C GLN A 406 -66.00 12.69 -4.10
N GLU A 407 -66.55 13.64 -3.33
CA GLU A 407 -67.42 14.72 -3.88
C GLU A 407 -66.62 15.66 -4.78
N GLU A 408 -65.39 16.01 -4.44
CA GLU A 408 -64.49 16.84 -5.27
C GLU A 408 -64.24 16.16 -6.64
N ALA A 409 -63.89 14.85 -6.64
CA ALA A 409 -63.64 14.10 -7.86
C ALA A 409 -64.84 14.00 -8.75
N PHE A 410 -66.04 13.78 -8.15
CA PHE A 410 -67.30 13.71 -8.88
C PHE A 410 -67.64 15.00 -9.60
N MET A 411 -67.34 16.19 -9.07
CA MET A 411 -67.57 17.47 -9.72
C MET A 411 -66.73 17.63 -11.01
N PHE A 412 -65.70 16.82 -11.23
CA PHE A 412 -64.86 16.82 -12.42
C PHE A 412 -65.08 15.56 -13.30
N ASP A 413 -66.17 14.85 -13.11
CA ASP A 413 -66.52 13.60 -13.81
C ASP A 413 -65.44 12.50 -13.61
N ILE A 414 -64.75 12.51 -12.48
CA ILE A 414 -63.69 11.53 -12.16
C ILE A 414 -64.23 10.53 -11.14
N ILE A 415 -64.17 9.26 -11.51
CA ILE A 415 -64.76 8.16 -10.73
C ILE A 415 -63.61 7.40 -10.01
N ASP A 416 -63.77 7.17 -8.69
CA ASP A 416 -62.84 6.36 -7.91
C ASP A 416 -62.66 4.95 -8.56
N GLY A 417 -61.43 4.48 -8.63
CA GLY A 417 -61.06 3.23 -9.28
C GLY A 417 -60.90 3.31 -10.79
N ALA A 418 -61.29 4.42 -11.45
CA ALA A 418 -61.10 4.58 -12.90
C ALA A 418 -59.63 4.81 -13.30
N SER A 419 -59.31 4.44 -14.54
CA SER A 419 -58.01 4.71 -15.11
C SER A 419 -57.86 6.20 -15.44
N TYR A 420 -56.72 6.82 -15.07
CA TYR A 420 -56.47 8.23 -15.33
C TYR A 420 -55.04 8.42 -15.84
N THR A 421 -54.90 9.29 -16.87
CA THR A 421 -53.56 9.62 -17.40
C THR A 421 -53.11 10.98 -16.85
N VAL A 422 -52.01 10.96 -16.12
CA VAL A 422 -51.36 12.14 -15.54
C VAL A 422 -50.27 12.65 -16.49
N ASN A 423 -50.30 13.96 -16.80
CA ASN A 423 -49.27 14.63 -17.56
C ASN A 423 -48.75 15.82 -16.71
N CYS A 424 -47.55 15.70 -16.19
CA CYS A 424 -46.96 16.69 -15.31
C CYS A 424 -45.48 16.84 -15.56
N GLY A 425 -44.99 18.07 -15.68
CA GLY A 425 -43.57 18.39 -15.79
C GLY A 425 -42.83 17.68 -16.94
N GLY A 426 -43.53 17.46 -18.07
CA GLY A 426 -42.99 16.72 -19.21
C GLY A 426 -43.01 15.19 -19.06
N MET A 427 -43.46 14.68 -17.93
CA MET A 427 -43.64 13.24 -17.68
C MET A 427 -45.11 12.83 -17.87
N ARG A 428 -45.31 11.56 -18.26
CA ARG A 428 -46.63 10.96 -18.45
C ARG A 428 -46.71 9.61 -17.80
N ALA A 429 -47.80 9.35 -17.07
CA ALA A 429 -48.10 8.03 -16.50
C ALA A 429 -49.59 7.75 -16.44
N THR A 430 -49.97 6.49 -16.51
CA THR A 430 -51.36 6.02 -16.27
C THR A 430 -51.42 5.45 -14.86
N THR A 431 -52.45 5.82 -14.12
CA THR A 431 -52.67 5.41 -12.72
C THR A 431 -54.16 5.12 -12.50
N THR A 432 -54.46 4.70 -11.31
CA THR A 432 -55.85 4.49 -10.85
C THR A 432 -56.25 5.65 -9.93
N VAL A 433 -57.40 6.25 -10.20
CA VAL A 433 -58.00 7.28 -9.35
C VAL A 433 -58.24 6.71 -7.94
N ARG A 434 -57.81 7.47 -6.93
CA ARG A 434 -58.09 7.21 -5.52
C ARG A 434 -58.65 8.45 -4.85
N THR A 435 -59.75 8.27 -4.13
CA THR A 435 -60.42 9.33 -3.41
C THR A 435 -60.30 9.11 -1.89
N ARG A 436 -60.37 10.20 -1.14
CA ARG A 436 -60.57 10.13 0.31
C ARG A 436 -62.06 9.98 0.60
N LYS A 437 -62.39 9.13 1.59
CA LYS A 437 -63.71 9.01 2.13
C LYS A 437 -64.06 10.18 3.02
#